data_06c641ae0ab3cf97864fd7312feb93d4
#
_entry.id   06c641ae0ab3cf97864fd7312feb93d4
#
_cell.length_a   1.000
_cell.length_b   1.000
_cell.length_c   1.000
_cell.angle_alpha   90.00
_cell.angle_beta   90.00
_cell.angle_gamma   90.00
#
_symmetry.space_group_name_H-M   'P 1'
#
loop_
_entity.id
_entity.type
_entity.pdbx_description
1 polymer ?
#
loop_
_entity_poly.entity_id
_entity_poly.type
_entity_poly.pdbx_seq_one_letter_code
_entity_poly.pdbx_strand_id
1 'polypeptide(L)'
;MEKKPFVTLDQVKKMAASYPTPFHLYDEKGIRENARKLKAAFAWNPNFHEYFAVKATPNPYIMDILKSEGIGADCSSYTELLMSDAVGLKGHDIMFSSNVTPAEDFKKAAELGAIINFDDVSLVDFYEEIGAPFLETMCCRYNPGGNFTLHNEIMDTPKDAKYGMTKEQMKEAFTKLKAHGVKHFGIHAFLASNTVALGYYPKLARILFELAVELSKEVGVHIAFVNLSGGVGIAYRPDQEPNDIMAIGAAVKEAYDEVLVPAGMDDVAIFTELGRFMLAPYGCLVAKVLHEKHIWKDYVGLDACAANLMRPAMYGAYHHITVLGKENEPCDHMYDVTGGLCENNDKFAIDRMLPKIDIGDYVVIHDTGAHGFSMGYNYNGKLRSAELLLKEDGTVKQIRRAETPQDYFATLDYPGLKDEK
;
A
#
# COMPACT_ATOMS: atom_id res chain seq x y z
N MET A 1 19.59 -10.66 0.99
CA MET A 1 19.76 -9.81 2.22
C MET A 1 19.25 -10.57 3.43
N GLU A 2 20.01 -10.58 4.56
CA GLU A 2 19.53 -11.21 5.79
C GLU A 2 18.31 -10.45 6.36
N LYS A 3 17.22 -11.16 6.64
CA LYS A 3 16.02 -10.59 7.25
C LYS A 3 16.18 -10.60 8.77
N LYS A 4 16.29 -9.42 9.36
CA LYS A 4 16.38 -9.27 10.82
C LYS A 4 15.15 -8.56 11.37
N PRO A 5 14.56 -9.08 12.46
CA PRO A 5 13.46 -8.38 13.12
C PRO A 5 14.00 -7.08 13.75
N PHE A 6 13.18 -6.04 13.73
CA PHE A 6 13.52 -4.76 14.38
C PHE A 6 13.19 -4.76 15.88
N VAL A 7 12.78 -5.91 16.42
CA VAL A 7 12.49 -6.13 17.84
C VAL A 7 13.16 -7.41 18.35
N THR A 8 13.48 -7.43 19.63
CA THR A 8 14.05 -8.58 20.33
C THR A 8 12.98 -9.38 21.05
N LEU A 9 13.31 -10.63 21.44
CA LEU A 9 12.42 -11.48 22.25
C LEU A 9 11.98 -10.78 23.55
N ASP A 10 12.90 -10.10 24.25
CA ASP A 10 12.58 -9.42 25.51
C ASP A 10 11.63 -8.24 25.32
N GLN A 11 11.76 -7.49 24.21
CA GLN A 11 10.83 -6.43 23.86
C GLN A 11 9.44 -7.02 23.56
N VAL A 12 9.38 -8.11 22.79
CA VAL A 12 8.11 -8.77 22.47
C VAL A 12 7.45 -9.33 23.73
N LYS A 13 8.19 -9.97 24.62
CA LYS A 13 7.64 -10.45 25.91
C LYS A 13 7.04 -9.32 26.75
N LYS A 14 7.72 -8.16 26.80
CA LYS A 14 7.20 -6.97 27.50
C LYS A 14 5.92 -6.44 26.86
N MET A 15 5.88 -6.35 25.52
CA MET A 15 4.67 -5.95 24.79
C MET A 15 3.52 -6.92 25.01
N ALA A 16 3.79 -8.23 24.90
CA ALA A 16 2.78 -9.28 25.04
C ALA A 16 2.18 -9.36 26.47
N ALA A 17 2.87 -8.85 27.48
CA ALA A 17 2.32 -8.74 28.84
C ALA A 17 1.18 -7.71 28.94
N SER A 18 1.18 -6.68 28.07
CA SER A 18 0.15 -5.62 28.04
C SER A 18 -0.81 -5.76 26.87
N TYR A 19 -0.33 -6.31 25.77
CA TYR A 19 -1.06 -6.46 24.51
C TYR A 19 -0.95 -7.92 24.04
N PRO A 20 -1.98 -8.75 24.27
CA PRO A 20 -1.96 -10.15 23.87
C PRO A 20 -1.66 -10.32 22.37
N THR A 21 -0.87 -11.33 22.02
CA THR A 21 -0.66 -11.74 20.62
C THR A 21 -1.95 -12.38 20.06
N PRO A 22 -2.13 -12.39 18.72
CA PRO A 22 -1.25 -11.75 17.75
C PRO A 22 -1.46 -10.24 17.70
N PHE A 23 -0.42 -9.50 17.28
CA PHE A 23 -0.54 -8.07 16.96
C PHE A 23 0.37 -7.69 15.78
N HIS A 24 -0.06 -6.69 15.01
CA HIS A 24 0.82 -6.02 14.06
C HIS A 24 1.67 -4.99 14.80
N LEU A 25 2.94 -4.91 14.46
CA LEU A 25 3.87 -3.94 15.03
C LEU A 25 4.55 -3.15 13.92
N TYR A 26 4.58 -1.83 14.05
CA TYR A 26 5.19 -0.91 13.10
C TYR A 26 6.38 -0.20 13.73
N ASP A 27 7.44 0.03 12.94
CA ASP A 27 8.66 0.74 13.31
C ASP A 27 8.59 2.20 12.83
N GLU A 28 8.30 3.14 13.73
CA GLU A 28 8.21 4.56 13.40
C GLU A 28 9.51 5.09 12.80
N LYS A 29 10.67 4.70 13.36
CA LYS A 29 11.98 5.16 12.89
C LYS A 29 12.24 4.73 11.46
N GLY A 30 12.02 3.45 11.15
CA GLY A 30 12.20 2.92 9.81
C GLY A 30 11.26 3.56 8.79
N ILE A 31 10.00 3.83 9.16
CA ILE A 31 9.02 4.53 8.32
C ILE A 31 9.52 5.93 7.96
N ARG A 32 9.98 6.71 8.94
CA ARG A 32 10.50 8.07 8.72
C ARG A 32 11.76 8.10 7.85
N GLU A 33 12.71 7.21 8.15
CA GLU A 33 13.95 7.10 7.38
C GLU A 33 13.66 6.76 5.91
N ASN A 34 12.73 5.85 5.65
CA ASN A 34 12.33 5.48 4.30
C ASN A 34 11.63 6.62 3.55
N ALA A 35 10.77 7.35 4.23
CA ALA A 35 10.11 8.54 3.68
C ALA A 35 11.14 9.59 3.23
N ARG A 36 12.13 9.87 4.07
CA ARG A 36 13.23 10.80 3.76
C ARG A 36 14.10 10.28 2.60
N LYS A 37 14.36 8.98 2.55
CA LYS A 37 15.12 8.35 1.45
C LYS A 37 14.39 8.48 0.12
N LEU A 38 13.08 8.25 0.08
CA LEU A 38 12.27 8.44 -1.12
C LEU A 38 12.33 9.90 -1.61
N LYS A 39 12.13 10.86 -0.71
CA LYS A 39 12.20 12.29 -1.06
C LYS A 39 13.59 12.68 -1.59
N ALA A 40 14.65 12.12 -1.02
CA ALA A 40 16.02 12.36 -1.50
C ALA A 40 16.23 11.81 -2.92
N ALA A 41 15.64 10.67 -3.27
CA ALA A 41 15.76 10.06 -4.59
C ALA A 41 15.14 10.92 -5.71
N PHE A 42 14.13 11.72 -5.39
CA PHE A 42 13.43 12.60 -6.33
C PHE A 42 13.68 14.10 -6.09
N ALA A 43 14.66 14.45 -5.24
CA ALA A 43 14.97 15.85 -4.91
C ALA A 43 15.40 16.70 -6.11
N TRP A 44 15.73 16.07 -7.24
CA TRP A 44 16.01 16.76 -8.50
C TRP A 44 14.77 17.43 -9.13
N ASN A 45 13.55 16.97 -8.80
CA ASN A 45 12.29 17.61 -9.18
C ASN A 45 11.76 18.41 -7.98
N PRO A 46 11.79 19.74 -8.01
CA PRO A 46 11.44 20.58 -6.84
C PRO A 46 9.96 20.46 -6.45
N ASN A 47 9.13 20.00 -7.36
CA ASN A 47 7.70 19.81 -7.17
C ASN A 47 7.31 18.35 -6.92
N PHE A 48 8.30 17.48 -6.64
CA PHE A 48 8.04 16.08 -6.32
C PHE A 48 7.12 15.96 -5.11
N HIS A 49 6.12 15.08 -5.22
CA HIS A 49 5.25 14.74 -4.10
C HIS A 49 4.95 13.25 -4.05
N GLU A 50 5.05 12.68 -2.86
CA GLU A 50 4.58 11.32 -2.57
C GLU A 50 3.22 11.38 -1.92
N TYR A 51 2.29 10.58 -2.42
CA TYR A 51 0.97 10.33 -1.83
C TYR A 51 0.95 8.89 -1.31
N PHE A 52 0.99 8.73 -0.01
CA PHE A 52 0.93 7.40 0.57
C PHE A 52 -0.40 6.71 0.22
N ALA A 53 -0.34 5.52 -0.41
CA ALA A 53 -1.53 4.74 -0.72
C ALA A 53 -2.19 4.23 0.58
N VAL A 54 -3.26 4.90 1.03
CA VAL A 54 -3.92 4.66 2.34
C VAL A 54 -4.36 3.21 2.49
N LYS A 55 -4.85 2.59 1.41
CA LYS A 55 -5.24 1.16 1.36
C LYS A 55 -4.16 0.19 1.85
N ALA A 56 -2.89 0.58 1.78
CA ALA A 56 -1.79 -0.26 2.23
C ALA A 56 -1.80 -0.44 3.75
N THR A 57 -2.08 0.65 4.49
CA THR A 57 -2.16 0.64 5.96
C THR A 57 -3.06 1.78 6.44
N PRO A 58 -4.40 1.60 6.43
CA PRO A 58 -5.37 2.64 6.74
C PRO A 58 -5.42 2.88 8.25
N ASN A 59 -4.45 3.62 8.77
CA ASN A 59 -4.35 3.96 10.18
C ASN A 59 -3.94 5.44 10.33
N PRO A 60 -4.76 6.29 10.97
CA PRO A 60 -4.49 7.72 11.12
C PRO A 60 -3.15 8.04 11.79
N TYR A 61 -2.67 7.22 12.73
CA TYR A 61 -1.35 7.43 13.36
C TYR A 61 -0.20 7.25 12.37
N ILE A 62 -0.30 6.29 11.46
CA ILE A 62 0.68 6.08 10.39
C ILE A 62 0.62 7.24 9.39
N MET A 63 -0.59 7.65 9.00
CA MET A 63 -0.79 8.81 8.13
C MET A 63 -0.22 10.10 8.72
N ASP A 64 -0.35 10.29 10.03
CA ASP A 64 0.16 11.48 10.75
C ASP A 64 1.70 11.51 10.77
N ILE A 65 2.34 10.34 10.94
CA ILE A 65 3.79 10.19 10.80
C ILE A 65 4.24 10.61 9.40
N LEU A 66 3.62 10.06 8.36
CA LEU A 66 3.96 10.35 6.96
C LEU A 66 3.69 11.82 6.60
N LYS A 67 2.56 12.38 7.05
CA LYS A 67 2.25 13.80 6.90
C LYS A 67 3.34 14.68 7.52
N SER A 68 3.85 14.32 8.71
CA SER A 68 4.93 15.08 9.36
C SER A 68 6.24 15.05 8.57
N GLU A 69 6.43 14.09 7.67
CA GLU A 69 7.53 14.01 6.71
C GLU A 69 7.18 14.72 5.36
N GLY A 70 6.01 15.37 5.26
CA GLY A 70 5.55 16.09 4.06
C GLY A 70 5.02 15.15 2.97
N ILE A 71 4.42 14.03 3.34
CA ILE A 71 3.79 13.06 2.43
C ILE A 71 2.28 13.21 2.51
N GLY A 72 1.63 13.23 1.36
CA GLY A 72 0.18 13.29 1.22
C GLY A 72 -0.48 11.90 1.32
N ALA A 73 -1.75 11.83 0.94
CA ALA A 73 -2.53 10.58 0.93
C ALA A 73 -3.15 10.33 -0.44
N ASP A 74 -2.97 9.09 -0.96
CA ASP A 74 -3.77 8.56 -2.06
C ASP A 74 -4.95 7.77 -1.48
N CYS A 75 -6.16 8.29 -1.68
CA CYS A 75 -7.42 7.75 -1.21
C CYS A 75 -8.20 7.09 -2.35
N SER A 76 -8.86 5.97 -2.06
CA SER A 76 -9.67 5.24 -3.02
C SER A 76 -11.13 5.01 -2.59
N SER A 77 -11.55 5.60 -1.45
CA SER A 77 -12.90 5.49 -0.90
C SER A 77 -13.26 6.65 0.02
N TYR A 78 -14.56 6.81 0.27
CA TYR A 78 -15.12 7.77 1.22
C TYR A 78 -14.47 7.67 2.60
N THR A 79 -14.29 6.44 3.11
CA THR A 79 -13.70 6.21 4.43
C THR A 79 -12.24 6.65 4.51
N GLU A 80 -11.46 6.45 3.44
CA GLU A 80 -10.06 6.91 3.38
C GLU A 80 -10.00 8.45 3.30
N LEU A 81 -10.94 9.10 2.61
CA LEU A 81 -11.08 10.57 2.61
C LEU A 81 -11.41 11.10 4.02
N LEU A 82 -12.29 10.42 4.77
CA LEU A 82 -12.58 10.81 6.17
C LEU A 82 -11.35 10.67 7.06
N MET A 83 -10.53 9.64 6.89
CA MET A 83 -9.27 9.49 7.63
C MET A 83 -8.29 10.61 7.29
N SER A 84 -8.17 10.97 6.02
CA SER A 84 -7.31 12.07 5.56
C SER A 84 -7.75 13.42 6.16
N ASP A 85 -9.06 13.69 6.18
CA ASP A 85 -9.62 14.87 6.83
C ASP A 85 -9.32 14.89 8.34
N ALA A 86 -9.49 13.74 9.01
CA ALA A 86 -9.24 13.60 10.45
C ALA A 86 -7.77 13.88 10.85
N VAL A 87 -6.80 13.54 10.00
CA VAL A 87 -5.38 13.89 10.20
C VAL A 87 -5.04 15.28 9.69
N GLY A 88 -6.02 16.02 9.13
CA GLY A 88 -5.86 17.40 8.66
C GLY A 88 -5.16 17.52 7.31
N LEU A 89 -5.21 16.50 6.44
CA LEU A 89 -4.83 16.62 5.03
C LEU A 89 -5.99 17.21 4.23
N LYS A 90 -5.69 18.13 3.30
CA LYS A 90 -6.67 18.78 2.44
C LYS A 90 -6.04 19.27 1.14
N GLY A 91 -6.89 19.58 0.16
CA GLY A 91 -6.44 20.16 -1.10
C GLY A 91 -5.48 19.22 -1.83
N HIS A 92 -4.38 19.80 -2.28
CA HIS A 92 -3.36 19.09 -3.04
C HIS A 92 -2.54 18.07 -2.23
N ASP A 93 -2.76 17.94 -0.91
CA ASP A 93 -2.17 16.86 -0.13
C ASP A 93 -2.96 15.55 -0.26
N ILE A 94 -4.08 15.55 -0.99
CA ILE A 94 -4.90 14.35 -1.23
C ILE A 94 -5.00 14.10 -2.73
N MET A 95 -4.58 12.89 -3.17
CA MET A 95 -5.01 12.27 -4.42
C MET A 95 -6.25 11.42 -4.15
N PHE A 96 -7.22 11.46 -5.06
CA PHE A 96 -8.37 10.56 -5.00
C PHE A 96 -8.45 9.73 -6.27
N SER A 97 -8.04 8.46 -6.16
CA SER A 97 -7.95 7.50 -7.26
C SER A 97 -8.89 6.31 -7.01
N SER A 98 -10.07 6.36 -7.56
CA SER A 98 -11.08 5.28 -7.50
C SER A 98 -11.43 4.82 -8.92
N ASN A 99 -12.13 3.69 -9.09
CA ASN A 99 -12.44 3.14 -10.43
C ASN A 99 -13.94 2.88 -10.66
N VAL A 100 -14.70 2.52 -9.64
CA VAL A 100 -16.19 2.44 -9.69
C VAL A 100 -16.68 3.35 -8.58
N THR A 101 -16.72 4.64 -8.86
CA THR A 101 -16.79 5.69 -7.85
C THR A 101 -18.24 6.10 -7.57
N PRO A 102 -18.74 5.93 -6.33
CA PRO A 102 -20.04 6.47 -5.91
C PRO A 102 -20.05 8.00 -5.91
N ALA A 103 -21.24 8.58 -6.04
CA ALA A 103 -21.43 10.03 -6.05
C ALA A 103 -20.94 10.70 -4.75
N GLU A 104 -21.15 10.07 -3.61
CA GLU A 104 -20.71 10.56 -2.30
C GLU A 104 -19.18 10.66 -2.17
N ASP A 105 -18.44 9.70 -2.75
CA ASP A 105 -16.99 9.71 -2.75
C ASP A 105 -16.45 10.90 -3.54
N PHE A 106 -16.99 11.15 -4.75
CA PHE A 106 -16.63 12.32 -5.55
C PHE A 106 -16.96 13.63 -4.84
N LYS A 107 -18.15 13.73 -4.24
CA LYS A 107 -18.56 14.94 -3.50
C LYS A 107 -17.65 15.21 -2.31
N LYS A 108 -17.27 14.16 -1.57
CA LYS A 108 -16.35 14.33 -0.43
C LYS A 108 -14.94 14.69 -0.89
N ALA A 109 -14.44 14.08 -1.98
CA ALA A 109 -13.14 14.44 -2.55
C ALA A 109 -13.12 15.91 -3.01
N ALA A 110 -14.18 16.38 -3.69
CA ALA A 110 -14.33 17.76 -4.09
C ALA A 110 -14.45 18.73 -2.90
N GLU A 111 -15.20 18.38 -1.86
CA GLU A 111 -15.31 19.15 -0.61
C GLU A 111 -13.94 19.36 0.05
N LEU A 112 -13.10 18.35 0.06
CA LEU A 112 -11.74 18.41 0.61
C LEU A 112 -10.77 19.15 -0.33
N GLY A 113 -11.16 19.44 -1.57
CA GLY A 113 -10.30 20.03 -2.60
C GLY A 113 -9.25 19.07 -3.14
N ALA A 114 -9.46 17.74 -2.99
CA ALA A 114 -8.53 16.71 -3.41
C ALA A 114 -8.31 16.71 -4.93
N ILE A 115 -7.14 16.31 -5.40
CA ILE A 115 -6.88 16.07 -6.81
C ILE A 115 -7.63 14.78 -7.22
N ILE A 116 -8.68 14.94 -8.00
CA ILE A 116 -9.51 13.82 -8.47
C ILE A 116 -8.87 13.23 -9.73
N ASN A 117 -8.67 11.91 -9.72
CA ASN A 117 -8.12 11.13 -10.81
C ASN A 117 -9.24 10.29 -11.46
N PHE A 118 -9.71 10.69 -12.62
CA PHE A 118 -10.75 9.97 -13.34
C PHE A 118 -10.20 8.70 -14.00
N ASP A 119 -10.85 7.59 -13.71
CA ASP A 119 -10.47 6.27 -14.24
C ASP A 119 -11.01 6.01 -15.64
N ASP A 120 -12.15 6.62 -15.99
CA ASP A 120 -12.80 6.50 -17.29
C ASP A 120 -13.43 7.83 -17.72
N VAL A 121 -13.57 8.04 -19.03
CA VAL A 121 -14.16 9.27 -19.59
C VAL A 121 -15.62 9.46 -19.19
N SER A 122 -16.37 8.38 -19.02
CA SER A 122 -17.77 8.44 -18.58
C SER A 122 -17.91 8.96 -17.14
N LEU A 123 -16.85 8.82 -16.31
CA LEU A 123 -16.87 9.38 -14.97
C LEU A 123 -16.77 10.92 -14.96
N VAL A 124 -16.26 11.53 -16.02
CA VAL A 124 -16.29 13.00 -16.17
C VAL A 124 -17.72 13.46 -16.37
N ASP A 125 -18.48 12.77 -17.21
CA ASP A 125 -19.91 13.06 -17.43
C ASP A 125 -20.73 12.82 -16.17
N PHE A 126 -20.49 11.69 -15.48
CA PHE A 126 -21.14 11.39 -14.20
C PHE A 126 -20.82 12.43 -13.12
N TYR A 127 -19.58 12.93 -13.07
CA TYR A 127 -19.16 13.96 -12.13
C TYR A 127 -19.93 15.28 -12.36
N GLU A 128 -20.18 15.64 -13.61
CA GLU A 128 -21.03 16.76 -13.97
C GLU A 128 -22.50 16.53 -13.56
N GLU A 129 -23.05 15.35 -13.88
CA GLU A 129 -24.43 14.96 -13.56
C GLU A 129 -24.77 15.06 -12.07
N ILE A 130 -23.83 14.65 -11.20
CA ILE A 130 -24.01 14.73 -9.74
C ILE A 130 -23.84 16.14 -9.17
N GLY A 131 -23.50 17.13 -10.03
CA GLY A 131 -23.32 18.53 -9.66
C GLY A 131 -22.11 18.80 -8.78
N ALA A 132 -21.07 17.97 -8.85
CA ALA A 132 -19.84 18.21 -8.13
C ALA A 132 -19.02 19.33 -8.81
N PRO A 133 -18.36 20.22 -8.05
CA PRO A 133 -17.61 21.33 -8.64
C PRO A 133 -16.30 20.86 -9.29
N PHE A 134 -16.08 21.22 -10.55
CA PHE A 134 -14.78 21.00 -11.19
C PHE A 134 -13.72 21.88 -10.53
N LEU A 135 -12.62 21.27 -10.13
CA LEU A 135 -11.49 21.92 -9.48
C LEU A 135 -10.46 22.39 -10.52
N GLU A 136 -9.61 23.34 -10.15
CA GLU A 136 -8.59 23.84 -11.09
C GLU A 136 -7.56 22.78 -11.49
N THR A 137 -7.31 21.80 -10.62
CA THR A 137 -6.35 20.69 -10.84
C THR A 137 -7.08 19.37 -10.82
N MET A 138 -7.04 18.64 -11.94
CA MET A 138 -7.66 17.31 -12.08
C MET A 138 -6.76 16.37 -12.87
N CYS A 139 -6.95 15.08 -12.70
CA CYS A 139 -6.12 14.02 -13.25
C CYS A 139 -6.95 13.01 -14.01
N CYS A 140 -6.35 12.32 -14.97
CA CYS A 140 -6.93 11.17 -15.66
C CYS A 140 -5.95 10.01 -15.67
N ARG A 141 -6.49 8.80 -15.50
CA ARG A 141 -5.72 7.56 -15.51
C ARG A 141 -5.61 7.01 -16.94
N TYR A 142 -4.40 6.81 -17.38
CA TYR A 142 -4.07 6.23 -18.67
C TYR A 142 -3.84 4.73 -18.57
N ASN A 143 -4.32 3.99 -19.56
CA ASN A 143 -3.99 2.59 -19.78
C ASN A 143 -3.38 2.45 -21.20
N PRO A 144 -2.09 2.15 -21.32
CA PRO A 144 -1.42 2.04 -22.63
C PRO A 144 -1.87 0.81 -23.44
N GLY A 145 -2.62 -0.12 -22.84
CA GLY A 145 -2.93 -1.41 -23.47
C GLY A 145 -1.66 -2.25 -23.74
N GLY A 146 -1.79 -3.22 -24.63
CA GLY A 146 -0.66 -4.04 -25.08
C GLY A 146 -0.08 -4.96 -24.00
N ASN A 147 1.15 -5.42 -24.23
CA ASN A 147 1.87 -6.28 -23.30
C ASN A 147 3.01 -5.51 -22.64
N PHE A 148 2.76 -5.06 -21.42
CA PHE A 148 3.79 -4.48 -20.56
C PHE A 148 4.41 -5.59 -19.70
N THR A 149 5.10 -6.55 -20.37
CA THR A 149 5.61 -7.76 -19.74
C THR A 149 6.74 -7.46 -18.76
N LEU A 150 6.42 -7.53 -17.46
CA LEU A 150 7.40 -7.53 -16.37
C LEU A 150 7.27 -8.77 -15.47
N HIS A 151 6.59 -9.84 -15.92
CA HIS A 151 6.38 -11.08 -15.17
C HIS A 151 5.89 -10.83 -13.74
N ASN A 152 4.81 -10.07 -13.60
CA ASN A 152 4.20 -9.79 -12.30
C ASN A 152 2.90 -10.58 -12.16
N GLU A 153 2.90 -11.57 -11.27
CA GLU A 153 1.77 -12.47 -11.02
C GLU A 153 0.53 -11.79 -10.42
N ILE A 154 0.65 -10.54 -9.95
CA ILE A 154 -0.42 -9.81 -9.25
C ILE A 154 -1.24 -8.94 -10.21
N MET A 155 -0.64 -8.54 -11.34
CA MET A 155 -1.29 -7.69 -12.35
C MET A 155 -1.25 -8.38 -13.70
N ASP A 156 -2.38 -8.43 -14.36
CA ASP A 156 -2.51 -8.86 -15.75
C ASP A 156 -1.80 -7.91 -16.70
N THR A 157 -1.75 -8.29 -17.97
CA THR A 157 -1.30 -7.36 -19.01
C THR A 157 -2.18 -6.11 -19.00
N PRO A 158 -1.68 -4.89 -19.28
CA PRO A 158 -2.48 -3.66 -19.23
C PRO A 158 -3.82 -3.73 -19.97
N LYS A 159 -3.88 -4.47 -21.09
CA LYS A 159 -5.12 -4.67 -21.86
C LYS A 159 -6.20 -5.43 -21.11
N ASP A 160 -5.82 -6.25 -20.12
CA ASP A 160 -6.74 -7.08 -19.30
C ASP A 160 -7.03 -6.41 -17.95
N ALA A 161 -6.33 -5.31 -17.62
CA ALA A 161 -6.55 -4.55 -16.41
C ALA A 161 -7.83 -3.71 -16.51
N LYS A 162 -8.59 -3.66 -15.42
CA LYS A 162 -9.86 -2.92 -15.33
C LYS A 162 -9.69 -1.40 -15.17
N TYR A 163 -8.48 -0.87 -15.29
CA TYR A 163 -8.13 0.51 -14.93
C TYR A 163 -7.73 1.33 -16.14
N GLY A 164 -8.22 2.57 -16.17
CA GLY A 164 -7.69 3.63 -17.01
C GLY A 164 -8.26 3.67 -18.43
N MET A 165 -7.98 4.76 -19.10
CA MET A 165 -8.48 5.17 -20.41
C MET A 165 -7.46 4.90 -21.51
N THR A 166 -7.94 4.60 -22.72
CA THR A 166 -7.11 4.65 -23.93
C THR A 166 -6.63 6.09 -24.21
N LYS A 167 -5.66 6.24 -25.10
CA LYS A 167 -5.16 7.56 -25.48
C LYS A 167 -6.24 8.46 -26.06
N GLU A 168 -7.14 7.92 -26.87
CA GLU A 168 -8.26 8.64 -27.46
C GLU A 168 -9.25 9.11 -26.39
N GLN A 169 -9.55 8.27 -25.43
CA GLN A 169 -10.40 8.63 -24.27
C GLN A 169 -9.72 9.68 -23.37
N MET A 170 -8.40 9.62 -23.20
CA MET A 170 -7.64 10.67 -22.49
C MET A 170 -7.80 12.04 -23.16
N LYS A 171 -7.70 12.10 -24.51
CA LYS A 171 -7.92 13.33 -25.28
C LYS A 171 -9.35 13.86 -25.11
N GLU A 172 -10.34 12.99 -25.16
CA GLU A 172 -11.73 13.33 -24.92
C GLU A 172 -11.94 13.86 -23.50
N ALA A 173 -11.46 13.14 -22.49
CA ALA A 173 -11.59 13.54 -21.08
C ALA A 173 -10.91 14.90 -20.84
N PHE A 174 -9.70 15.12 -21.33
CA PHE A 174 -9.00 16.40 -21.19
C PHE A 174 -9.72 17.54 -21.91
N THR A 175 -10.33 17.28 -23.06
CA THR A 175 -11.15 18.27 -23.77
C THR A 175 -12.38 18.67 -22.96
N LYS A 176 -13.09 17.69 -22.37
CA LYS A 176 -14.23 17.93 -21.46
C LYS A 176 -13.79 18.73 -20.22
N LEU A 177 -12.75 18.29 -19.53
CA LEU A 177 -12.23 18.97 -18.35
C LEU A 177 -11.81 20.41 -18.64
N LYS A 178 -11.16 20.66 -19.79
CA LYS A 178 -10.82 22.01 -20.26
C LYS A 178 -12.06 22.89 -20.45
N ALA A 179 -13.14 22.33 -21.04
CA ALA A 179 -14.40 23.05 -21.20
C ALA A 179 -15.05 23.42 -19.86
N HIS A 180 -14.84 22.62 -18.82
CA HIS A 180 -15.28 22.91 -17.43
C HIS A 180 -14.32 23.83 -16.65
N GLY A 181 -13.28 24.36 -17.28
CA GLY A 181 -12.40 25.38 -16.68
C GLY A 181 -11.22 24.82 -15.87
N VAL A 182 -10.92 23.51 -16.00
CA VAL A 182 -9.69 22.91 -15.42
C VAL A 182 -8.47 23.57 -16.07
N LYS A 183 -7.49 23.94 -15.26
CA LYS A 183 -6.28 24.67 -15.67
C LYS A 183 -5.03 23.80 -15.64
N HIS A 184 -4.93 22.92 -14.64
CA HIS A 184 -3.78 22.09 -14.36
C HIS A 184 -4.16 20.62 -14.51
N PHE A 185 -3.58 19.96 -15.49
CA PHE A 185 -3.91 18.58 -15.86
C PHE A 185 -2.86 17.62 -15.35
N GLY A 186 -3.30 16.54 -14.73
CA GLY A 186 -2.45 15.43 -14.31
C GLY A 186 -2.64 14.20 -15.18
N ILE A 187 -1.57 13.45 -15.38
CA ILE A 187 -1.59 12.15 -16.03
C ILE A 187 -1.15 11.11 -14.99
N HIS A 188 -1.88 10.01 -14.90
CA HIS A 188 -1.61 8.90 -13.99
C HIS A 188 -1.63 7.58 -14.76
N ALA A 189 -0.86 6.59 -14.34
CA ALA A 189 -1.03 5.19 -14.74
C ALA A 189 -0.58 4.23 -13.65
N PHE A 190 -1.30 3.12 -13.50
CA PHE A 190 -0.97 2.05 -12.56
C PHE A 190 -0.90 0.72 -13.34
N LEU A 191 0.31 0.23 -13.62
CA LEU A 191 0.55 -0.90 -14.53
C LEU A 191 1.15 -2.12 -13.84
N ALA A 192 1.59 -2.02 -12.60
CA ALA A 192 2.19 -3.13 -11.86
C ALA A 192 2.09 -2.94 -10.35
N SER A 193 2.21 -4.04 -9.61
CA SER A 193 2.32 -4.05 -8.16
C SER A 193 3.44 -4.99 -7.72
N ASN A 194 4.22 -4.58 -6.73
CA ASN A 194 5.34 -5.34 -6.16
C ASN A 194 6.42 -5.72 -7.19
N THR A 195 6.82 -4.80 -8.05
CA THR A 195 7.86 -5.04 -9.04
C THR A 195 9.24 -4.80 -8.42
N VAL A 196 10.11 -5.82 -8.48
CA VAL A 196 11.52 -5.73 -8.06
C VAL A 196 12.48 -5.49 -9.24
N ALA A 197 11.96 -5.14 -10.42
CA ALA A 197 12.74 -4.83 -11.61
C ALA A 197 13.01 -3.32 -11.68
N LEU A 198 14.27 -2.91 -11.61
CA LEU A 198 14.70 -1.50 -11.67
C LEU A 198 14.21 -0.75 -12.91
N GLY A 199 14.05 -1.45 -14.04
CA GLY A 199 13.62 -0.86 -15.31
C GLY A 199 12.13 -0.51 -15.41
N TYR A 200 11.30 -0.90 -14.45
CA TYR A 200 9.86 -0.66 -14.51
C TYR A 200 9.50 0.83 -14.46
N TYR A 201 9.93 1.53 -13.42
CA TYR A 201 9.57 2.92 -13.19
C TYR A 201 10.09 3.87 -14.28
N PRO A 202 11.35 3.78 -14.74
CA PRO A 202 11.84 4.60 -15.85
C PRO A 202 11.09 4.35 -17.16
N LYS A 203 10.72 3.10 -17.43
CA LYS A 203 9.93 2.76 -18.63
C LYS A 203 8.52 3.33 -18.57
N LEU A 204 7.86 3.23 -17.40
CA LEU A 204 6.56 3.84 -17.16
C LEU A 204 6.65 5.36 -17.30
N ALA A 205 7.65 5.99 -16.69
CA ALA A 205 7.89 7.42 -16.77
C ALA A 205 8.01 7.90 -18.21
N ARG A 206 8.83 7.23 -19.03
CA ARG A 206 8.99 7.57 -20.45
C ARG A 206 7.65 7.53 -21.21
N ILE A 207 6.87 6.47 -21.04
CA ILE A 207 5.55 6.34 -21.68
C ILE A 207 4.63 7.51 -21.29
N LEU A 208 4.59 7.86 -20.01
CA LEU A 208 3.74 8.95 -19.53
C LEU A 208 4.25 10.33 -19.94
N PHE A 209 5.57 10.53 -20.02
CA PHE A 209 6.16 11.78 -20.48
C PHE A 209 5.91 12.01 -21.97
N GLU A 210 6.05 10.96 -22.80
CA GLU A 210 5.71 11.04 -24.22
C GLU A 210 4.21 11.37 -24.42
N LEU A 211 3.33 10.72 -23.65
CA LEU A 211 1.89 11.02 -23.64
C LEU A 211 1.62 12.47 -23.19
N ALA A 212 2.32 12.96 -22.17
CA ALA A 212 2.17 14.34 -21.68
C ALA A 212 2.51 15.36 -22.78
N VAL A 213 3.61 15.14 -23.51
CA VAL A 213 4.00 16.01 -24.64
C VAL A 213 2.94 15.99 -25.74
N GLU A 214 2.41 14.81 -26.07
CA GLU A 214 1.36 14.65 -27.10
C GLU A 214 0.07 15.37 -26.69
N LEU A 215 -0.46 15.06 -25.50
CA LEU A 215 -1.71 15.65 -25.00
C LEU A 215 -1.60 17.18 -24.84
N SER A 216 -0.47 17.67 -24.35
CA SER A 216 -0.25 19.13 -24.23
C SER A 216 -0.37 19.81 -25.60
N LYS A 217 0.19 19.23 -26.67
CA LYS A 217 0.14 19.80 -28.01
C LYS A 217 -1.24 19.65 -28.66
N GLU A 218 -1.85 18.45 -28.57
CA GLU A 218 -3.07 18.16 -29.34
C GLU A 218 -4.32 18.77 -28.70
N VAL A 219 -4.41 18.75 -27.34
CA VAL A 219 -5.53 19.34 -26.63
C VAL A 219 -5.27 20.80 -26.27
N GLY A 220 -4.01 21.22 -26.28
CA GLY A 220 -3.61 22.57 -25.92
C GLY A 220 -3.85 22.85 -24.44
N VAL A 221 -3.36 21.97 -23.57
CA VAL A 221 -3.48 22.05 -22.09
C VAL A 221 -2.11 22.09 -21.43
N HIS A 222 -2.04 22.63 -20.23
CA HIS A 222 -0.84 22.58 -19.40
C HIS A 222 -0.86 21.30 -18.56
N ILE A 223 0.13 20.42 -18.73
CA ILE A 223 0.34 19.25 -17.89
C ILE A 223 1.14 19.69 -16.66
N ALA A 224 0.48 19.74 -15.52
CA ALA A 224 1.09 20.21 -14.28
C ALA A 224 1.89 19.12 -13.58
N PHE A 225 1.48 17.85 -13.72
CA PHE A 225 2.18 16.72 -13.11
C PHE A 225 1.96 15.41 -13.87
N VAL A 226 2.92 14.51 -13.69
CA VAL A 226 2.82 13.10 -14.05
C VAL A 226 2.94 12.25 -12.79
N ASN A 227 1.91 11.45 -12.52
CA ASN A 227 1.83 10.55 -11.39
C ASN A 227 2.21 9.13 -11.84
N LEU A 228 3.36 8.65 -11.37
CA LEU A 228 3.89 7.32 -11.64
C LEU A 228 3.21 6.23 -10.80
N SER A 229 2.26 6.63 -9.92
CA SER A 229 1.54 5.75 -9.02
C SER A 229 2.45 4.90 -8.11
N GLY A 230 1.99 3.71 -7.74
CA GLY A 230 2.75 2.75 -6.97
C GLY A 230 3.53 1.76 -7.86
N GLY A 231 3.74 0.56 -7.32
CA GLY A 231 4.32 -0.56 -8.07
C GLY A 231 5.73 -0.95 -7.66
N VAL A 232 6.52 -0.05 -7.09
CA VAL A 232 7.84 -0.39 -6.54
C VAL A 232 7.68 -1.42 -5.42
N GLY A 233 8.25 -2.59 -5.65
CA GLY A 233 8.19 -3.72 -4.73
C GLY A 233 9.31 -3.72 -3.69
N ILE A 234 9.23 -4.70 -2.80
CA ILE A 234 10.27 -5.00 -1.81
C ILE A 234 10.79 -6.42 -1.99
N ALA A 235 11.99 -6.68 -1.50
CA ALA A 235 12.53 -8.02 -1.41
C ALA A 235 11.87 -8.76 -0.23
N TYR A 236 10.89 -9.62 -0.51
CA TYR A 236 10.26 -10.46 0.52
C TYR A 236 11.15 -11.64 0.92
N ARG A 237 11.89 -12.20 -0.03
CA ARG A 237 12.77 -13.35 0.19
C ARG A 237 14.19 -12.89 0.52
N PRO A 238 14.93 -13.64 1.35
CA PRO A 238 16.33 -13.31 1.65
C PRO A 238 17.26 -13.34 0.43
N ASP A 239 16.91 -14.12 -0.60
CA ASP A 239 17.66 -14.27 -1.86
C ASP A 239 17.29 -13.23 -2.93
N GLN A 240 16.33 -12.36 -2.67
CA GLN A 240 15.96 -11.26 -3.57
C GLN A 240 16.83 -10.02 -3.31
N GLU A 241 17.18 -9.33 -4.38
CA GLU A 241 17.80 -8.00 -4.30
C GLU A 241 16.72 -6.93 -4.10
N PRO A 242 16.88 -6.03 -3.13
CA PRO A 242 15.93 -4.94 -2.92
C PRO A 242 16.03 -3.89 -4.02
N ASN A 243 14.94 -3.21 -4.30
CA ASN A 243 14.96 -2.03 -5.17
C ASN A 243 15.83 -0.93 -4.58
N ASP A 244 16.75 -0.39 -5.38
CA ASP A 244 17.46 0.84 -5.08
C ASP A 244 16.66 2.06 -5.54
N ILE A 245 15.98 2.72 -4.61
CA ILE A 245 15.14 3.88 -4.92
C ILE A 245 15.96 5.06 -5.44
N MET A 246 17.23 5.19 -5.05
CA MET A 246 18.10 6.24 -5.56
C MET A 246 18.42 6.01 -7.04
N ALA A 247 18.72 4.76 -7.43
CA ALA A 247 18.93 4.39 -8.82
C ALA A 247 17.65 4.56 -9.66
N ILE A 248 16.48 4.21 -9.08
CA ILE A 248 15.18 4.44 -9.73
C ILE A 248 14.95 5.94 -9.96
N GLY A 249 15.15 6.77 -8.94
CA GLY A 249 14.97 8.23 -9.07
C GLY A 249 15.90 8.85 -10.11
N ALA A 250 17.17 8.40 -10.18
CA ALA A 250 18.13 8.84 -11.19
C ALA A 250 17.68 8.45 -12.62
N ALA A 251 17.21 7.23 -12.82
CA ALA A 251 16.77 6.75 -14.14
C ALA A 251 15.44 7.41 -14.59
N VAL A 252 14.56 7.78 -13.65
CA VAL A 252 13.37 8.61 -13.96
C VAL A 252 13.79 10.02 -14.38
N LYS A 253 14.83 10.59 -13.73
CA LYS A 253 15.40 11.87 -14.12
C LYS A 253 15.95 11.85 -15.55
N GLU A 254 16.68 10.81 -15.93
CA GLU A 254 17.18 10.65 -17.31
C GLU A 254 16.03 10.69 -18.33
N ALA A 255 14.95 9.96 -18.08
CA ALA A 255 13.76 9.98 -18.94
C ALA A 255 13.11 11.38 -18.99
N TYR A 256 13.08 12.08 -17.86
CA TYR A 256 12.55 13.46 -17.75
C TYR A 256 13.38 14.42 -18.60
N ASP A 257 14.69 14.38 -18.44
CA ASP A 257 15.64 15.24 -19.19
C ASP A 257 15.62 14.98 -20.70
N GLU A 258 15.36 13.72 -21.10
CA GLU A 258 15.30 13.35 -22.52
C GLU A 258 13.97 13.67 -23.20
N VAL A 259 12.85 13.69 -22.47
CA VAL A 259 11.51 13.80 -23.07
C VAL A 259 10.85 15.15 -22.76
N LEU A 260 10.76 15.52 -21.48
CA LEU A 260 10.01 16.72 -21.06
C LEU A 260 10.81 18.00 -21.24
N VAL A 261 12.09 18.01 -20.87
CA VAL A 261 12.92 19.22 -20.98
C VAL A 261 13.03 19.73 -22.42
N PRO A 262 13.30 18.89 -23.44
CA PRO A 262 13.34 19.36 -24.82
C PRO A 262 11.99 19.83 -25.38
N ALA A 263 10.89 19.37 -24.75
CA ALA A 263 9.54 19.81 -25.09
C ALA A 263 9.14 21.15 -24.42
N GLY A 264 10.02 21.74 -23.60
CA GLY A 264 9.73 22.93 -22.82
C GLY A 264 8.76 22.69 -21.66
N MET A 265 8.75 21.48 -21.08
CA MET A 265 7.87 21.03 -20.01
C MET A 265 8.68 20.69 -18.74
N ASP A 266 9.70 21.48 -18.45
CA ASP A 266 10.62 21.31 -17.32
C ASP A 266 10.04 21.78 -15.97
N ASP A 267 8.80 22.24 -15.97
CA ASP A 267 7.99 22.58 -14.80
C ASP A 267 7.09 21.45 -14.31
N VAL A 268 6.97 20.36 -15.07
CA VAL A 268 6.09 19.22 -14.74
C VAL A 268 6.54 18.56 -13.44
N ALA A 269 5.63 18.47 -12.47
CA ALA A 269 5.86 17.77 -11.21
C ALA A 269 5.83 16.24 -11.40
N ILE A 270 6.60 15.54 -10.59
CA ILE A 270 6.55 14.07 -10.50
C ILE A 270 5.85 13.68 -9.21
N PHE A 271 4.78 12.88 -9.35
CA PHE A 271 4.05 12.31 -8.23
C PHE A 271 4.23 10.79 -8.17
N THR A 272 4.17 10.24 -6.95
CA THR A 272 4.19 8.80 -6.69
C THR A 272 3.13 8.44 -5.65
N GLU A 273 2.64 7.16 -5.69
CA GLU A 273 1.63 6.64 -4.77
C GLU A 273 2.11 5.30 -4.16
N LEU A 274 3.24 5.37 -3.46
CA LEU A 274 3.90 4.17 -2.93
C LEU A 274 3.28 3.75 -1.60
N GLY A 275 2.64 2.57 -1.56
CA GLY A 275 2.15 1.97 -0.32
C GLY A 275 3.10 0.91 0.22
N ARG A 276 3.32 -0.15 -0.55
CA ARG A 276 4.14 -1.29 -0.14
C ARG A 276 5.58 -0.91 0.16
N PHE A 277 6.21 -0.18 -0.75
CA PHE A 277 7.59 0.29 -0.58
C PHE A 277 7.75 1.13 0.69
N MET A 278 6.73 1.94 1.01
CA MET A 278 6.77 2.84 2.16
C MET A 278 6.76 2.10 3.49
N LEU A 279 5.95 1.07 3.64
CA LEU A 279 5.64 0.50 4.95
C LEU A 279 5.94 -0.98 5.12
N ALA A 280 5.90 -1.80 4.07
CA ALA A 280 5.96 -3.25 4.24
C ALA A 280 7.18 -3.72 5.07
N PRO A 281 8.41 -3.25 4.83
CA PRO A 281 9.57 -3.69 5.59
C PRO A 281 9.58 -3.19 7.06
N TYR A 282 8.79 -2.18 7.35
CA TYR A 282 8.73 -1.50 8.66
C TYR A 282 7.52 -1.93 9.48
N GLY A 283 6.97 -3.10 9.20
CA GLY A 283 5.93 -3.73 9.98
C GLY A 283 6.06 -5.25 9.96
N CYS A 284 5.68 -5.87 11.06
CA CYS A 284 5.66 -7.31 11.23
C CYS A 284 4.39 -7.76 11.96
N LEU A 285 4.01 -9.03 11.76
CA LEU A 285 3.01 -9.71 12.57
C LEU A 285 3.74 -10.54 13.63
N VAL A 286 3.47 -10.25 14.89
CA VAL A 286 3.99 -11.00 16.03
C VAL A 286 2.94 -11.99 16.47
N ALA A 287 3.32 -13.26 16.59
CA ALA A 287 2.44 -14.34 16.99
C ALA A 287 3.15 -15.30 17.97
N LYS A 288 2.34 -16.08 18.68
CA LYS A 288 2.82 -17.07 19.63
C LYS A 288 2.46 -18.47 19.16
N VAL A 289 3.37 -19.41 19.32
CA VAL A 289 3.15 -20.83 19.06
C VAL A 289 2.25 -21.41 20.13
N LEU A 290 1.09 -21.96 19.71
CA LEU A 290 0.11 -22.58 20.59
C LEU A 290 0.21 -24.11 20.60
N HIS A 291 0.42 -24.71 19.44
CA HIS A 291 0.38 -26.16 19.26
C HIS A 291 1.38 -26.62 18.22
N GLU A 292 1.83 -27.86 18.40
CA GLU A 292 2.56 -28.65 17.40
C GLU A 292 1.70 -29.85 17.01
N LYS A 293 1.82 -30.28 15.77
CA LYS A 293 1.14 -31.46 15.26
C LYS A 293 2.06 -32.23 14.33
N HIS A 294 2.27 -33.52 14.65
CA HIS A 294 3.14 -34.42 13.91
C HIS A 294 2.29 -35.52 13.29
N ILE A 295 2.11 -35.48 11.96
CA ILE A 295 1.39 -36.48 11.18
C ILE A 295 2.21 -36.84 9.94
N TRP A 296 1.71 -36.59 8.73
CA TRP A 296 2.48 -36.73 7.49
C TRP A 296 3.49 -35.60 7.28
N LYS A 297 3.29 -34.52 7.96
CA LYS A 297 4.16 -33.35 8.05
C LYS A 297 4.19 -32.85 9.49
N ASP A 298 5.16 -31.99 9.79
CA ASP A 298 5.23 -31.28 11.04
C ASP A 298 4.57 -29.91 10.89
N TYR A 299 3.58 -29.64 11.73
CA TYR A 299 2.81 -28.38 11.75
C TYR A 299 3.08 -27.62 13.03
N VAL A 300 3.24 -26.30 12.86
CA VAL A 300 3.29 -25.36 13.98
C VAL A 300 2.07 -24.45 13.89
N GLY A 301 1.19 -24.50 14.88
CA GLY A 301 -0.02 -23.70 14.99
C GLY A 301 0.21 -22.44 15.79
N LEU A 302 -0.10 -21.29 15.18
CA LEU A 302 0.01 -19.98 15.79
C LEU A 302 -1.35 -19.49 16.34
N ASP A 303 -1.32 -18.52 17.25
CA ASP A 303 -2.49 -17.74 17.66
C ASP A 303 -2.93 -16.74 16.56
N ALA A 304 -2.10 -16.49 15.56
CA ALA A 304 -2.45 -15.79 14.34
C ALA A 304 -3.06 -16.72 13.28
N CYS A 305 -3.79 -16.17 12.31
CA CYS A 305 -4.34 -16.88 11.18
C CYS A 305 -4.41 -16.00 9.93
N ALA A 306 -4.90 -16.53 8.82
CA ALA A 306 -5.02 -15.76 7.56
C ALA A 306 -5.95 -14.52 7.70
N ALA A 307 -6.82 -14.48 8.70
CA ALA A 307 -7.59 -13.27 9.02
C ALA A 307 -6.69 -12.09 9.46
N ASN A 308 -5.50 -12.37 10.00
CA ASN A 308 -4.50 -11.36 10.35
C ASN A 308 -3.55 -11.04 9.19
N LEU A 309 -3.22 -12.04 8.35
CA LEU A 309 -2.36 -11.90 7.18
C LEU A 309 -2.79 -12.86 6.06
N MET A 310 -3.66 -12.39 5.17
CA MET A 310 -4.26 -13.26 4.15
C MET A 310 -3.33 -13.57 2.96
N ARG A 311 -2.30 -12.76 2.73
CA ARG A 311 -1.48 -12.83 1.52
C ARG A 311 -0.84 -14.21 1.26
N PRO A 312 -0.27 -14.93 2.25
CA PRO A 312 0.22 -16.30 2.02
C PRO A 312 -0.89 -17.24 1.58
N ALA A 313 -2.05 -17.19 2.24
CA ALA A 313 -3.18 -18.10 1.95
C ALA A 313 -3.81 -17.84 0.58
N MET A 314 -3.97 -16.58 0.17
CA MET A 314 -4.68 -16.19 -1.05
C MET A 314 -3.77 -16.14 -2.28
N TYR A 315 -2.54 -15.66 -2.13
CA TYR A 315 -1.63 -15.40 -3.25
C TYR A 315 -0.39 -16.30 -3.26
N GLY A 316 -0.26 -17.23 -2.29
CA GLY A 316 0.99 -17.98 -2.10
C GLY A 316 2.18 -17.07 -1.77
N ALA A 317 1.92 -15.86 -1.27
CA ALA A 317 2.95 -14.87 -1.03
C ALA A 317 3.92 -15.32 0.07
N TYR A 318 5.21 -15.19 -0.23
CA TYR A 318 6.23 -15.45 0.76
C TYR A 318 6.33 -14.31 1.78
N HIS A 319 6.38 -14.68 3.06
CA HIS A 319 6.84 -13.84 4.15
C HIS A 319 7.92 -14.59 4.92
N HIS A 320 9.01 -13.90 5.28
CA HIS A 320 10.05 -14.50 6.11
C HIS A 320 9.54 -14.66 7.54
N ILE A 321 9.94 -15.74 8.20
CA ILE A 321 9.57 -16.03 9.59
C ILE A 321 10.85 -16.15 10.40
N THR A 322 10.94 -15.42 11.50
CA THR A 322 11.98 -15.52 12.50
C THR A 322 11.40 -16.06 13.81
N VAL A 323 12.01 -17.08 14.37
CA VAL A 323 11.72 -17.56 15.73
C VAL A 323 12.57 -16.75 16.68
N LEU A 324 11.95 -15.90 17.50
CA LEU A 324 12.67 -14.98 18.37
C LEU A 324 13.45 -15.70 19.47
N GLY A 325 14.71 -15.33 19.63
CA GLY A 325 15.65 -15.96 20.54
C GLY A 325 16.36 -17.19 19.98
N LYS A 326 16.01 -17.59 18.74
CA LYS A 326 16.63 -18.71 18.02
C LYS A 326 17.21 -18.29 16.66
N GLU A 327 17.49 -16.98 16.49
CA GLU A 327 17.94 -16.40 15.23
C GLU A 327 19.28 -16.99 14.71
N ASN A 328 20.09 -17.53 15.61
CA ASN A 328 21.40 -18.12 15.29
C ASN A 328 21.39 -19.65 15.34
N GLU A 329 20.25 -20.28 15.58
CA GLU A 329 20.12 -21.73 15.59
C GLU A 329 20.02 -22.28 14.16
N PRO A 330 20.43 -23.54 13.92
CA PRO A 330 20.29 -24.18 12.61
C PRO A 330 18.84 -24.26 12.17
N CYS A 331 18.56 -23.87 10.93
CA CYS A 331 17.25 -24.07 10.27
C CYS A 331 17.22 -25.50 9.67
N ASP A 332 17.10 -26.52 10.50
CA ASP A 332 17.19 -27.93 10.13
C ASP A 332 15.87 -28.71 10.33
N HIS A 333 14.80 -28.02 10.76
CA HIS A 333 13.46 -28.58 10.90
C HIS A 333 12.53 -28.03 9.82
N MET A 334 11.79 -28.91 9.16
CA MET A 334 10.84 -28.55 8.12
C MET A 334 9.42 -28.47 8.68
N TYR A 335 8.79 -27.31 8.59
CA TYR A 335 7.45 -27.05 9.11
C TYR A 335 6.50 -26.46 8.07
N ASP A 336 5.21 -26.82 8.19
CA ASP A 336 4.11 -25.96 7.76
C ASP A 336 3.69 -25.09 8.95
N VAL A 337 3.78 -23.76 8.81
CA VAL A 337 3.36 -22.81 9.85
C VAL A 337 1.92 -22.37 9.55
N THR A 338 1.00 -22.66 10.48
CA THR A 338 -0.44 -22.58 10.23
C THR A 338 -1.18 -21.68 11.22
N GLY A 339 -2.33 -21.18 10.80
CA GLY A 339 -3.31 -20.57 11.70
C GLY A 339 -4.40 -21.55 12.15
N GLY A 340 -5.44 -21.01 12.78
CA GLY A 340 -6.54 -21.77 13.37
C GLY A 340 -7.88 -21.65 12.62
N LEU A 341 -7.89 -21.33 11.32
CA LEU A 341 -9.12 -21.32 10.52
C LEU A 341 -9.50 -22.72 10.03
N CYS A 342 -10.80 -22.97 9.86
CA CYS A 342 -11.30 -24.14 9.16
C CYS A 342 -11.11 -24.02 7.64
N GLU A 343 -9.91 -23.63 7.22
CA GLU A 343 -9.49 -23.39 5.84
C GLU A 343 -8.09 -24.01 5.65
N ASN A 344 -7.97 -24.96 4.75
CA ASN A 344 -6.69 -25.67 4.56
C ASN A 344 -5.55 -24.77 4.07
N ASN A 345 -5.89 -23.66 3.41
CA ASN A 345 -4.89 -22.68 2.95
C ASN A 345 -4.48 -21.69 4.05
N ASP A 346 -4.98 -21.81 5.28
CA ASP A 346 -4.56 -20.98 6.43
C ASP A 346 -3.14 -21.36 6.87
N LYS A 347 -2.18 -21.07 6.00
CA LYS A 347 -0.75 -21.36 6.18
C LYS A 347 0.08 -20.12 5.88
N PHE A 348 0.92 -19.74 6.81
CA PHE A 348 1.90 -18.67 6.63
C PHE A 348 3.15 -19.13 5.88
N ALA A 349 3.47 -20.43 6.00
CA ALA A 349 4.56 -21.08 5.30
C ALA A 349 4.26 -22.56 5.08
N ILE A 350 4.78 -23.11 4.00
CA ILE A 350 4.71 -24.53 3.63
C ILE A 350 6.12 -25.01 3.38
N ASP A 351 6.46 -26.21 3.92
CA ASP A 351 7.77 -26.85 3.80
C ASP A 351 8.93 -25.87 4.10
N ARG A 352 8.77 -25.08 5.16
CA ARG A 352 9.74 -24.07 5.56
C ARG A 352 10.79 -24.64 6.52
N MET A 353 12.07 -24.50 6.14
CA MET A 353 13.18 -24.80 7.03
C MET A 353 13.31 -23.70 8.08
N LEU A 354 13.18 -24.04 9.34
CA LEU A 354 13.24 -23.15 10.50
C LEU A 354 14.07 -23.81 11.62
N PRO A 355 14.53 -23.04 12.63
CA PRO A 355 15.04 -23.62 13.87
C PRO A 355 13.96 -24.47 14.54
N LYS A 356 14.37 -25.37 15.44
CA LYS A 356 13.43 -26.12 16.26
C LYS A 356 12.49 -25.16 17.00
N ILE A 357 11.18 -25.33 16.78
CA ILE A 357 10.14 -24.53 17.41
C ILE A 357 9.57 -25.31 18.60
N ASP A 358 9.31 -24.60 19.68
CA ASP A 358 8.67 -25.18 20.88
C ASP A 358 7.37 -24.39 21.18
N ILE A 359 6.38 -25.05 21.79
CA ILE A 359 5.15 -24.40 22.25
C ILE A 359 5.48 -23.25 23.20
N GLY A 360 4.94 -22.08 22.93
CA GLY A 360 5.20 -20.86 23.68
C GLY A 360 6.23 -19.92 23.07
N ASP A 361 6.95 -20.37 22.04
CA ASP A 361 7.85 -19.50 21.28
C ASP A 361 7.09 -18.34 20.62
N TYR A 362 7.77 -17.20 20.48
CA TYR A 362 7.27 -16.09 19.69
C TYR A 362 7.91 -16.08 18.30
N VAL A 363 7.08 -15.85 17.30
CA VAL A 363 7.52 -15.69 15.91
C VAL A 363 7.21 -14.29 15.39
N VAL A 364 8.09 -13.80 14.54
CA VAL A 364 7.89 -12.59 13.74
C VAL A 364 7.71 -13.00 12.30
N ILE A 365 6.56 -12.64 11.72
CA ILE A 365 6.32 -12.73 10.27
C ILE A 365 6.62 -11.36 9.69
N HIS A 366 7.67 -11.27 8.87
CA HIS A 366 8.24 -10.03 8.36
C HIS A 366 7.42 -9.40 7.25
N ASP A 367 7.72 -8.13 6.97
CA ASP A 367 7.24 -7.38 5.79
C ASP A 367 5.71 -7.29 5.70
N THR A 368 5.04 -7.20 6.85
CA THR A 368 3.57 -7.10 6.92
C THR A 368 3.06 -5.66 7.14
N GLY A 369 3.95 -4.66 7.11
CA GLY A 369 3.60 -3.27 7.35
C GLY A 369 2.68 -2.64 6.30
N ALA A 370 2.55 -3.28 5.13
CA ALA A 370 1.61 -2.90 4.09
C ALA A 370 0.85 -4.13 3.58
N HIS A 371 -0.45 -3.98 3.33
CA HIS A 371 -1.35 -5.07 2.89
C HIS A 371 -1.33 -6.29 3.84
N GLY A 372 -1.01 -6.05 5.10
CA GLY A 372 -1.13 -7.00 6.20
C GLY A 372 -2.48 -6.82 6.88
N PHE A 373 -2.53 -6.00 7.93
CA PHE A 373 -3.78 -5.71 8.66
C PHE A 373 -4.91 -5.23 7.73
N SER A 374 -4.61 -4.36 6.77
CA SER A 374 -5.62 -3.75 5.89
C SER A 374 -6.44 -4.76 5.07
N MET A 375 -5.84 -5.89 4.71
CA MET A 375 -6.52 -6.97 3.95
C MET A 375 -7.14 -8.03 4.85
N GLY A 376 -7.17 -7.83 6.16
CA GLY A 376 -7.76 -8.76 7.11
C GLY A 376 -9.27 -8.87 7.01
N TYR A 377 -9.83 -9.95 7.54
CA TYR A 377 -11.25 -10.31 7.52
C TYR A 377 -11.65 -11.09 8.78
N ASN A 378 -12.93 -11.43 8.93
CA ASN A 378 -13.47 -12.16 10.08
C ASN A 378 -14.06 -13.52 9.66
N TYR A 379 -13.25 -14.42 9.12
CA TYR A 379 -13.69 -15.80 8.86
C TYR A 379 -13.64 -16.67 10.12
N ASN A 380 -14.53 -17.63 10.26
CA ASN A 380 -14.74 -18.46 11.47
C ASN A 380 -15.00 -17.64 12.75
N GLY A 381 -15.47 -16.40 12.64
CA GLY A 381 -15.64 -15.51 13.80
C GLY A 381 -14.32 -15.10 14.46
N LYS A 382 -13.19 -15.26 13.80
CA LYS A 382 -11.90 -14.77 14.31
C LYS A 382 -11.88 -13.25 14.33
N LEU A 383 -11.47 -12.71 15.46
CA LEU A 383 -11.37 -11.27 15.69
C LEU A 383 -10.06 -10.72 15.13
N ARG A 384 -10.09 -9.47 14.69
CA ARG A 384 -8.90 -8.79 14.17
C ARG A 384 -7.98 -8.38 15.31
N SER A 385 -6.69 -8.49 15.06
CA SER A 385 -5.63 -8.20 16.04
C SER A 385 -5.45 -6.70 16.31
N ALA A 386 -4.72 -6.38 17.37
CA ALA A 386 -4.25 -5.01 17.63
C ALA A 386 -3.19 -4.57 16.61
N GLU A 387 -3.03 -3.24 16.47
CA GLU A 387 -1.90 -2.60 15.82
C GLU A 387 -1.13 -1.76 16.85
N LEU A 388 0.18 -1.99 16.93
CA LEU A 388 1.09 -1.31 17.84
C LEU A 388 2.15 -0.53 17.04
N LEU A 389 2.59 0.59 17.59
CA LEU A 389 3.66 1.43 17.04
C LEU A 389 4.84 1.44 18.01
N LEU A 390 5.99 0.95 17.56
CA LEU A 390 7.27 1.15 18.23
C LEU A 390 7.80 2.53 17.85
N LYS A 391 7.80 3.44 18.80
CA LYS A 391 8.21 4.82 18.58
C LYS A 391 9.73 4.97 18.53
N GLU A 392 10.22 6.08 17.97
CA GLU A 392 11.65 6.38 17.89
C GLU A 392 12.34 6.41 19.28
N ASP A 393 11.61 6.76 20.33
CA ASP A 393 12.12 6.76 21.71
C ASP A 393 12.10 5.37 22.39
N GLY A 394 11.71 4.33 21.65
CA GLY A 394 11.61 2.94 22.14
C GLY A 394 10.34 2.64 22.94
N THR A 395 9.44 3.60 23.13
CA THR A 395 8.14 3.35 23.74
C THR A 395 7.17 2.71 22.75
N VAL A 396 6.16 2.02 23.24
CA VAL A 396 5.15 1.35 22.41
C VAL A 396 3.80 2.02 22.63
N LYS A 397 3.14 2.38 21.52
CA LYS A 397 1.80 2.95 21.50
C LYS A 397 0.83 2.00 20.81
N GLN A 398 -0.30 1.71 21.45
CA GLN A 398 -1.41 1.05 20.76
C GLN A 398 -2.08 2.07 19.83
N ILE A 399 -2.07 1.81 18.55
CA ILE A 399 -2.66 2.66 17.50
C ILE A 399 -3.98 2.10 16.96
N ARG A 400 -4.28 0.85 17.29
CA ARG A 400 -5.58 0.19 17.14
C ARG A 400 -5.68 -0.91 18.20
N ARG A 401 -6.77 -0.97 18.95
CA ARG A 401 -7.03 -2.11 19.83
C ARG A 401 -7.44 -3.34 19.03
N ALA A 402 -7.28 -4.51 19.59
CA ALA A 402 -7.87 -5.72 19.04
C ALA A 402 -9.42 -5.62 19.08
N GLU A 403 -10.08 -6.31 18.14
CA GLU A 403 -11.52 -6.48 18.17
C GLU A 403 -11.95 -7.32 19.39
N THR A 404 -13.13 -7.04 19.87
CA THR A 404 -13.86 -7.82 20.86
C THR A 404 -15.06 -8.51 20.19
N PRO A 405 -15.70 -9.50 20.83
CA PRO A 405 -16.94 -10.07 20.31
C PRO A 405 -18.02 -9.00 20.04
N GLN A 406 -18.07 -7.94 20.84
CA GLN A 406 -19.00 -6.83 20.65
C GLN A 406 -18.77 -6.08 19.34
N ASP A 407 -17.51 -5.91 18.91
CA ASP A 407 -17.19 -5.30 17.61
C ASP A 407 -17.69 -6.20 16.47
N TYR A 408 -17.50 -7.50 16.58
CA TYR A 408 -17.98 -8.47 15.60
C TYR A 408 -19.51 -8.49 15.51
N PHE A 409 -20.20 -8.33 16.64
CA PHE A 409 -21.67 -8.29 16.71
C PHE A 409 -22.28 -6.92 16.49
N ALA A 410 -21.48 -5.84 16.40
CA ALA A 410 -21.95 -4.46 16.37
C ALA A 410 -23.00 -4.17 15.29
N THR A 411 -22.94 -4.86 14.15
CA THR A 411 -23.85 -4.70 13.01
C THR A 411 -24.99 -5.71 12.99
N LEU A 412 -24.99 -6.68 13.92
CA LEU A 412 -26.07 -7.67 14.02
C LEU A 412 -27.24 -7.10 14.81
N ASP A 413 -28.45 -7.25 14.25
CA ASP A 413 -29.68 -6.85 14.94
C ASP A 413 -30.37 -8.09 15.55
N TYR A 414 -29.70 -8.69 16.57
CA TYR A 414 -30.22 -9.85 17.26
C TYR A 414 -30.22 -9.59 18.78
N PRO A 415 -31.42 -9.76 19.45
CA PRO A 415 -31.53 -9.62 20.90
C PRO A 415 -30.61 -10.64 21.62
N GLY A 416 -29.92 -10.20 22.67
CA GLY A 416 -29.03 -11.03 23.47
C GLY A 416 -27.56 -11.06 23.02
N LEU A 417 -27.22 -10.58 21.83
CA LEU A 417 -25.82 -10.37 21.42
C LEU A 417 -25.32 -8.96 21.71
N LYS A 418 -26.22 -8.01 21.89
CA LYS A 418 -25.91 -6.59 22.19
C LYS A 418 -25.68 -6.33 23.69
N ASP A 419 -26.09 -7.22 24.59
CA ASP A 419 -26.15 -7.00 26.03
C ASP A 419 -25.06 -7.71 26.85
N GLU A 420 -24.15 -8.47 26.23
CA GLU A 420 -23.00 -9.01 26.95
C GLU A 420 -21.96 -7.92 27.19
N LYS A 421 -21.94 -7.44 28.44
CA LYS A 421 -20.99 -6.44 28.95
C LYS A 421 -19.63 -7.04 29.26
#